data_c7157684d1f3d4ff27d2e25f574e14b2
#
_entry.id   c7157684d1f3d4ff27d2e25f574e14b2
#
_cell.length_a   1.000
_cell.length_b   1.000
_cell.length_c   1.000
_cell.angle_alpha   90.00
_cell.angle_beta   90.00
_cell.angle_gamma   90.00
#
_symmetry.space_group_name_H-M   'P 1'
#
loop_
_entity.id
_entity.type
_entity.pdbx_description
1 polymer ?
#
loop_
_entity_poly.entity_id
_entity_poly.type
_entity_poly.pdbx_seq_one_letter_code
_entity_poly.pdbx_strand_id
1 'polypeptide(L)'
;KIATGAAVPGENPAIAAARVQLAKALLDLQRTEVRAPVSGIVSQTKSLQVGQQMITGLAAVTIVSNRPAWVDANFKETDLNKMRVGQCSIVTLDAYPGLKLKGHVESMGAGTGSEFSVLPAQNANGNWVKVTQRVPVRIAIDDKSPRALIAGLSADVKVVFKGACN
;
A
#
# COMPACT_ATOMS: atom_id res chain seq x y z
N LYS A 1 10.76 -3.94 24.68
CA LYS A 1 10.23 -5.25 25.14
C LYS A 1 9.65 -5.03 26.52
N ILE A 2 8.33 -4.88 26.60
CA ILE A 2 7.61 -4.85 27.86
C ILE A 2 7.64 -6.29 28.37
N ALA A 3 8.30 -6.49 29.51
CA ALA A 3 8.28 -7.79 30.17
C ALA A 3 6.81 -8.09 30.56
N THR A 4 6.20 -9.02 29.85
CA THR A 4 4.93 -9.61 30.25
C THR A 4 5.15 -10.16 31.64
N GLY A 5 4.42 -9.62 32.64
CA GLY A 5 4.54 -10.02 34.05
C GLY A 5 4.11 -11.45 34.26
N ALA A 6 4.97 -12.40 33.89
CA ALA A 6 4.84 -13.77 34.30
C ALA A 6 5.08 -13.83 35.82
N ALA A 7 4.16 -14.42 36.57
CA ALA A 7 4.31 -14.63 37.99
C ALA A 7 5.60 -15.42 38.24
N VAL A 8 6.52 -14.82 38.99
CA VAL A 8 7.75 -15.50 39.41
C VAL A 8 7.36 -16.49 40.51
N PRO A 9 7.67 -17.79 40.37
CA PRO A 9 7.35 -18.76 41.39
C PRO A 9 7.96 -18.37 42.76
N GLY A 10 7.12 -18.26 43.80
CA GLY A 10 7.55 -17.84 45.14
C GLY A 10 7.41 -16.34 45.45
N GLU A 11 6.92 -15.51 44.53
CA GLU A 11 6.67 -14.10 44.78
C GLU A 11 5.38 -13.88 45.59
N ASN A 12 5.42 -12.95 46.54
CA ASN A 12 4.23 -12.58 47.31
C ASN A 12 3.13 -12.04 46.36
N PRO A 13 1.88 -12.57 46.44
CA PRO A 13 0.79 -12.16 45.57
C PRO A 13 0.52 -10.64 45.55
N ALA A 14 0.73 -9.95 46.68
CA ALA A 14 0.57 -8.50 46.77
C ALA A 14 1.63 -7.75 45.92
N ILE A 15 2.87 -8.24 45.88
CA ILE A 15 3.94 -7.68 45.08
C ILE A 15 3.66 -7.91 43.57
N ALA A 16 3.22 -9.11 43.23
CA ALA A 16 2.83 -9.43 41.85
C ALA A 16 1.68 -8.54 41.38
N ALA A 17 0.65 -8.32 42.19
CA ALA A 17 -0.45 -7.43 41.87
C ALA A 17 0.02 -5.96 41.68
N ALA A 18 0.88 -5.44 42.55
CA ALA A 18 1.42 -4.09 42.45
C ALA A 18 2.27 -3.92 41.18
N ARG A 19 3.05 -4.95 40.78
CA ARG A 19 3.81 -4.92 39.53
C ARG A 19 2.91 -4.87 38.29
N VAL A 20 1.80 -5.60 38.28
CA VAL A 20 0.83 -5.55 37.18
C VAL A 20 0.20 -4.16 37.09
N GLN A 21 -0.16 -3.55 38.21
CA GLN A 21 -0.70 -2.19 38.23
C GLN A 21 0.32 -1.17 37.71
N LEU A 22 1.58 -1.28 38.12
CA LEU A 22 2.66 -0.44 37.64
C LEU A 22 2.86 -0.62 36.13
N ALA A 23 2.92 -1.87 35.65
CA ALA A 23 3.06 -2.16 34.23
C ALA A 23 1.91 -1.59 33.40
N LYS A 24 0.67 -1.65 33.91
CA LYS A 24 -0.50 -1.07 33.29
C LYS A 24 -0.38 0.46 33.21
N ALA A 25 -0.03 1.12 34.30
CA ALA A 25 0.13 2.57 34.35
C ALA A 25 1.24 3.06 33.38
N LEU A 26 2.35 2.33 33.33
CA LEU A 26 3.44 2.62 32.38
C LEU A 26 3.00 2.45 30.91
N LEU A 27 2.20 1.41 30.63
CA LEU A 27 1.64 1.20 29.28
C LEU A 27 0.67 2.31 28.91
N ASP A 28 -0.18 2.72 29.84
CA ASP A 28 -1.13 3.82 29.61
C ASP A 28 -0.38 5.15 29.37
N LEU A 29 0.70 5.40 30.11
CA LEU A 29 1.57 6.55 29.86
C LEU A 29 2.24 6.49 28.48
N GLN A 30 2.75 5.31 28.07
CA GLN A 30 3.31 5.15 26.72
C GLN A 30 2.29 5.43 25.61
N ARG A 31 1.04 5.06 25.82
CA ARG A 31 -0.04 5.27 24.86
C ARG A 31 -0.47 6.73 24.70
N THR A 32 -0.07 7.61 25.63
CA THR A 32 -0.33 9.06 25.49
C THR A 32 0.51 9.68 24.38
N GLU A 33 1.63 9.04 23.99
CA GLU A 33 2.49 9.50 22.92
C GLU A 33 2.32 8.58 21.69
N VAL A 34 1.69 9.11 20.64
CA VAL A 34 1.49 8.37 19.38
C VAL A 34 2.57 8.78 18.40
N ARG A 35 3.43 7.82 18.02
CA ARG A 35 4.52 8.04 17.08
C ARG A 35 4.21 7.47 15.71
N ALA A 36 4.74 8.11 14.66
CA ALA A 36 4.64 7.63 13.29
C ALA A 36 5.37 6.28 13.14
N PRO A 37 4.71 5.23 12.63
CA PRO A 37 5.32 3.91 12.46
C PRO A 37 6.30 3.86 11.28
N VAL A 38 6.19 4.81 10.34
CA VAL A 38 7.01 4.91 9.13
C VAL A 38 7.35 6.37 8.82
N SER A 39 8.46 6.56 8.11
CA SER A 39 8.80 7.88 7.57
C SER A 39 7.93 8.19 6.36
N GLY A 40 7.43 9.41 6.27
CA GLY A 40 6.56 9.83 5.17
C GLY A 40 6.01 11.22 5.35
N ILE A 41 5.08 11.58 4.47
CA ILE A 41 4.37 12.86 4.50
C ILE A 41 3.01 12.64 5.15
N VAL A 42 2.71 13.44 6.17
CA VAL A 42 1.41 13.41 6.83
C VAL A 42 0.38 14.11 5.96
N SER A 43 -0.71 13.42 5.68
CA SER A 43 -1.84 13.93 4.91
C SER A 43 -3.10 14.03 5.78
N GLN A 44 -4.09 14.81 5.34
CA GLN A 44 -5.38 14.97 6.01
C GLN A 44 -5.29 15.51 7.45
N THR A 45 -4.35 16.40 7.71
CA THR A 45 -4.16 17.02 9.05
C THR A 45 -5.28 17.98 9.45
N LYS A 46 -6.12 18.43 8.52
CA LYS A 46 -7.19 19.40 8.78
C LYS A 46 -8.25 18.93 9.79
N SER A 47 -8.41 17.62 9.90
CA SER A 47 -9.35 16.99 10.85
C SER A 47 -8.77 16.86 12.27
N LEU A 48 -7.47 17.08 12.46
CA LEU A 48 -6.81 16.92 13.74
C LEU A 48 -6.70 18.27 14.44
N GLN A 49 -7.47 18.46 15.50
CA GLN A 49 -7.47 19.69 16.31
C GLN A 49 -7.15 19.40 17.77
N VAL A 50 -6.50 20.36 18.43
CA VAL A 50 -6.24 20.26 19.88
C VAL A 50 -7.57 20.23 20.63
N GLY A 51 -7.73 19.29 21.55
CA GLY A 51 -8.97 19.06 22.29
C GLY A 51 -9.97 18.12 21.59
N GLN A 52 -9.65 17.61 20.42
CA GLN A 52 -10.50 16.65 19.72
C GLN A 52 -10.45 15.27 20.42
N GLN A 53 -11.61 14.69 20.65
CA GLN A 53 -11.72 13.33 21.17
C GLN A 53 -11.48 12.31 20.04
N MET A 54 -10.52 11.42 20.26
CA MET A 54 -10.19 10.37 19.32
C MET A 54 -10.96 9.09 19.67
N ILE A 55 -11.56 8.48 18.65
CA ILE A 55 -12.31 7.23 18.80
C ILE A 55 -11.42 6.07 18.33
N THR A 56 -11.34 5.03 19.14
CA THR A 56 -10.60 3.82 18.80
C THR A 56 -11.11 3.22 17.49
N GLY A 57 -10.19 2.93 16.56
CA GLY A 57 -10.53 2.36 15.26
C GLY A 57 -10.73 3.39 14.14
N LEU A 58 -10.77 4.69 14.44
CA LEU A 58 -10.78 5.73 13.40
C LEU A 58 -9.35 6.22 13.11
N ALA A 59 -9.04 6.39 11.82
CA ALA A 59 -7.77 6.95 11.40
C ALA A 59 -7.71 8.44 11.76
N ALA A 60 -6.74 8.82 12.57
CA ALA A 60 -6.49 10.22 12.95
C ALA A 60 -5.81 11.00 11.85
N VAL A 61 -4.78 10.40 11.25
CA VAL A 61 -3.98 10.96 10.16
C VAL A 61 -3.56 9.84 9.22
N THR A 62 -3.31 10.21 7.97
CA THR A 62 -2.76 9.29 6.97
C THR A 62 -1.31 9.64 6.71
N ILE A 63 -0.41 8.67 6.76
CA ILE A 63 1.01 8.85 6.44
C ILE A 63 1.27 8.22 5.06
N VAL A 64 1.64 9.04 4.10
CA VAL A 64 2.09 8.59 2.78
C VAL A 64 3.59 8.32 2.87
N SER A 65 3.96 7.06 2.77
CA SER A 65 5.36 6.63 2.88
C SER A 65 6.18 7.07 1.67
N ASN A 66 7.43 7.46 1.89
CA ASN A 66 8.42 7.77 0.85
C ASN A 66 9.03 6.51 0.21
N ARG A 67 8.35 5.37 0.24
CA ARG A 67 8.82 4.17 -0.43
C ARG A 67 8.84 4.37 -1.95
N PRO A 68 9.61 3.54 -2.69
CA PRO A 68 9.55 3.55 -4.13
C PRO A 68 8.10 3.48 -4.61
N ALA A 69 7.74 4.35 -5.54
CA ALA A 69 6.41 4.37 -6.12
C ALA A 69 6.26 3.21 -7.12
N TRP A 70 5.05 2.73 -7.25
CA TRP A 70 4.69 1.74 -8.27
C TRP A 70 3.43 2.18 -9.02
N VAL A 71 3.21 1.58 -10.17
CA VAL A 71 1.99 1.75 -10.97
C VAL A 71 1.33 0.39 -11.16
N ASP A 72 0.06 0.27 -10.83
CA ASP A 72 -0.74 -0.90 -11.15
C ASP A 72 -1.42 -0.67 -12.50
N ALA A 73 -0.84 -1.23 -13.57
CA ALA A 73 -1.29 -1.07 -14.95
C ALA A 73 -2.14 -2.25 -15.38
N ASN A 74 -3.31 -1.96 -15.97
CA ASN A 74 -4.28 -2.98 -16.41
C ASN A 74 -4.05 -3.34 -17.89
N PHE A 75 -3.26 -4.37 -18.17
CA PHE A 75 -2.99 -4.86 -19.52
C PHE A 75 -4.08 -5.82 -20.01
N LYS A 76 -4.29 -5.87 -21.32
CA LYS A 76 -5.14 -6.88 -21.92
C LYS A 76 -4.50 -8.26 -21.81
N GLU A 77 -5.30 -9.31 -21.61
CA GLU A 77 -4.80 -10.69 -21.55
C GLU A 77 -3.99 -11.10 -22.78
N THR A 78 -4.32 -10.54 -23.96
CA THR A 78 -3.62 -10.76 -25.22
C THR A 78 -2.17 -10.30 -25.21
N ASP A 79 -1.85 -9.28 -24.40
CA ASP A 79 -0.54 -8.65 -24.36
C ASP A 79 0.41 -9.40 -23.39
N LEU A 80 -0.14 -10.24 -22.50
CA LEU A 80 0.63 -10.98 -21.50
C LEU A 80 1.54 -12.06 -22.07
N ASN A 81 1.24 -12.58 -23.27
CA ASN A 81 2.01 -13.66 -23.88
C ASN A 81 3.53 -13.35 -23.96
N LYS A 82 3.87 -12.10 -24.22
CA LYS A 82 5.27 -11.64 -24.35
C LYS A 82 5.80 -10.99 -23.09
N MET A 83 4.96 -10.82 -22.07
CA MET A 83 5.30 -10.12 -20.83
C MET A 83 5.98 -11.09 -19.85
N ARG A 84 7.03 -10.60 -19.19
CA ARG A 84 7.78 -11.35 -18.17
C ARG A 84 8.17 -10.39 -17.05
N VAL A 85 8.23 -10.91 -15.82
CA VAL A 85 8.78 -10.17 -14.66
C VAL A 85 10.23 -9.78 -14.98
N GLY A 86 10.60 -8.57 -14.57
CA GLY A 86 11.91 -7.97 -14.82
C GLY A 86 12.04 -7.25 -16.17
N GLN A 87 11.03 -7.31 -17.04
CA GLN A 87 11.07 -6.54 -18.28
C GLN A 87 10.99 -5.05 -18.02
N CYS A 88 11.74 -4.31 -18.80
CA CYS A 88 11.80 -2.87 -18.72
C CYS A 88 10.50 -2.22 -19.15
N SER A 89 10.15 -1.14 -18.48
CA SER A 89 8.97 -0.33 -18.79
C SER A 89 9.28 1.16 -18.73
N ILE A 90 8.51 1.92 -19.47
CA ILE A 90 8.52 3.39 -19.46
C ILE A 90 7.16 3.83 -18.95
N VAL A 91 7.17 4.59 -17.88
CA VAL A 91 5.99 5.16 -17.24
C VAL A 91 5.93 6.65 -17.57
N THR A 92 4.81 7.11 -18.07
CA THR A 92 4.53 8.53 -18.31
C THR A 92 3.28 8.90 -17.51
N LEU A 93 3.37 9.92 -16.67
CA LEU A 93 2.27 10.40 -15.84
C LEU A 93 1.48 11.46 -16.58
N ASP A 94 0.15 11.40 -16.57
CA ASP A 94 -0.71 12.40 -17.21
C ASP A 94 -0.50 13.79 -16.61
N ALA A 95 -0.24 13.84 -15.29
CA ALA A 95 0.08 15.11 -14.62
C ALA A 95 1.42 15.73 -15.06
N TYR A 96 2.32 14.93 -15.63
CA TYR A 96 3.66 15.37 -16.07
C TYR A 96 4.03 14.75 -17.42
N PRO A 97 3.41 15.19 -18.54
CA PRO A 97 3.54 14.52 -19.85
C PRO A 97 4.97 14.47 -20.40
N GLY A 98 5.82 15.41 -19.96
CA GLY A 98 7.25 15.45 -20.36
C GLY A 98 8.16 14.56 -19.51
N LEU A 99 7.66 13.97 -18.43
CA LEU A 99 8.44 13.15 -17.50
C LEU A 99 8.27 11.67 -17.84
N LYS A 100 9.31 11.07 -18.38
CA LYS A 100 9.40 9.63 -18.63
C LYS A 100 10.22 8.99 -17.52
N LEU A 101 9.63 8.07 -16.78
CA LEU A 101 10.30 7.34 -15.72
C LEU A 101 10.53 5.92 -16.18
N LYS A 102 11.73 5.42 -15.93
CA LYS A 102 12.08 4.01 -16.16
C LYS A 102 11.62 3.18 -14.98
N GLY A 103 11.18 1.99 -15.28
CA GLY A 103 10.77 1.01 -14.31
C GLY A 103 10.85 -0.40 -14.87
N HIS A 104 10.43 -1.37 -14.11
CA HIS A 104 10.38 -2.76 -14.53
C HIS A 104 9.09 -3.43 -14.07
N VAL A 105 8.73 -4.51 -14.75
CA VAL A 105 7.62 -5.37 -14.35
C VAL A 105 8.02 -6.08 -13.06
N GLU A 106 7.40 -5.72 -11.94
CA GLU A 106 7.65 -6.31 -10.63
C GLU A 106 6.87 -7.61 -10.46
N SER A 107 5.57 -7.58 -10.78
CA SER A 107 4.70 -8.74 -10.67
C SER A 107 3.50 -8.63 -11.61
N MET A 108 2.94 -9.80 -11.94
CA MET A 108 1.69 -9.91 -12.70
C MET A 108 0.62 -10.49 -11.78
N GLY A 109 -0.58 -9.94 -11.82
CA GLY A 109 -1.71 -10.42 -11.04
C GLY A 109 -2.08 -11.86 -11.36
N ALA A 110 -2.43 -12.62 -10.34
CA ALA A 110 -2.83 -14.03 -10.47
C ALA A 110 -4.26 -14.21 -11.02
N GLY A 111 -5.02 -13.13 -11.22
CA GLY A 111 -6.37 -13.14 -11.74
C GLY A 111 -6.74 -11.86 -12.47
N THR A 112 -7.87 -11.91 -13.16
CA THR A 112 -8.40 -10.75 -13.88
C THR A 112 -9.19 -9.83 -12.94
N GLY A 113 -9.37 -8.58 -13.33
CA GLY A 113 -10.14 -7.62 -12.53
C GLY A 113 -11.60 -8.05 -12.29
N SER A 114 -12.17 -8.88 -13.16
CA SER A 114 -13.52 -9.41 -13.00
C SER A 114 -13.64 -10.44 -11.87
N GLU A 115 -12.60 -11.23 -11.60
CA GLU A 115 -12.57 -12.23 -10.53
C GLU A 115 -12.55 -11.58 -9.13
N PHE A 116 -11.90 -10.42 -9.01
CA PHE A 116 -11.78 -9.70 -7.75
C PHE A 116 -12.82 -8.59 -7.58
N SER A 117 -13.77 -8.47 -8.51
CA SER A 117 -14.84 -7.49 -8.42
C SER A 117 -15.88 -7.92 -7.37
N VAL A 118 -16.25 -6.98 -6.49
CA VAL A 118 -17.34 -7.19 -5.50
C VAL A 118 -18.69 -7.42 -6.19
N LEU A 119 -18.84 -6.92 -7.42
CA LEU A 119 -20.02 -7.14 -8.27
C LEU A 119 -19.54 -7.81 -9.57
N PRO A 120 -19.51 -9.14 -9.64
CA PRO A 120 -19.19 -9.83 -10.88
C PRO A 120 -20.22 -9.48 -11.95
N ALA A 121 -19.76 -9.27 -13.19
CA ALA A 121 -20.62 -9.00 -14.32
C ALA A 121 -21.58 -10.17 -14.49
N GLN A 122 -22.85 -9.97 -14.13
CA GLN A 122 -23.89 -10.97 -14.30
C GLN A 122 -24.28 -11.02 -15.78
N ASN A 123 -23.84 -12.06 -16.47
CA ASN A 123 -24.40 -12.44 -17.75
C ASN A 123 -25.77 -13.14 -17.49
N ALA A 124 -26.76 -12.38 -17.06
CA ALA A 124 -28.05 -12.90 -16.60
C ALA A 124 -28.91 -13.49 -17.74
N ASN A 125 -28.56 -13.31 -19.01
CA ASN A 125 -29.43 -13.62 -20.14
C ASN A 125 -28.82 -14.58 -21.16
N GLY A 126 -28.06 -15.59 -20.75
CA GLY A 126 -27.80 -16.76 -21.56
C GLY A 126 -26.97 -16.60 -22.84
N ASN A 127 -26.64 -15.42 -23.27
CA ASN A 127 -25.78 -15.18 -24.43
C ASN A 127 -24.36 -14.86 -23.97
N TRP A 128 -23.50 -15.88 -23.93
CA TRP A 128 -22.11 -15.74 -23.58
C TRP A 128 -21.34 -15.00 -24.68
N VAL A 129 -20.78 -13.83 -24.38
CA VAL A 129 -19.92 -13.08 -25.27
C VAL A 129 -18.51 -13.08 -24.71
N LYS A 130 -17.53 -13.52 -25.49
CA LYS A 130 -16.10 -13.45 -25.13
C LYS A 130 -15.65 -11.98 -25.09
N VAL A 131 -15.35 -11.48 -23.90
CA VAL A 131 -14.77 -10.13 -23.70
C VAL A 131 -13.33 -10.29 -23.26
N THR A 132 -12.42 -9.51 -23.85
CA THR A 132 -11.01 -9.49 -23.48
C THR A 132 -10.86 -8.97 -22.06
N GLN A 133 -10.33 -9.80 -21.20
CA GLN A 133 -10.11 -9.46 -19.79
C GLN A 133 -8.87 -8.58 -19.61
N ARG A 134 -8.82 -7.87 -18.47
CA ARG A 134 -7.65 -7.08 -18.06
C ARG A 134 -7.01 -7.71 -16.83
N VAL A 135 -5.69 -7.79 -16.85
CA VAL A 135 -4.89 -8.31 -15.75
C VAL A 135 -4.05 -7.18 -15.17
N PRO A 136 -4.12 -6.96 -13.85
CA PRO A 136 -3.29 -5.95 -13.20
C PRO A 136 -1.82 -6.42 -13.21
N VAL A 137 -0.95 -5.54 -13.66
CA VAL A 137 0.50 -5.75 -13.66
C VAL A 137 1.13 -4.63 -12.87
N ARG A 138 1.92 -4.98 -11.87
CA ARG A 138 2.64 -4.02 -11.05
C ARG A 138 3.97 -3.68 -11.69
N ILE A 139 4.18 -2.39 -11.85
CA ILE A 139 5.40 -1.80 -12.39
C ILE A 139 6.08 -1.00 -11.28
N ALA A 140 7.26 -1.43 -10.88
CA ALA A 140 8.10 -0.65 -9.97
C ALA A 140 8.80 0.47 -10.75
N ILE A 141 8.87 1.67 -10.18
CA ILE A 141 9.57 2.80 -10.74
C ILE A 141 10.99 2.81 -10.18
N ASP A 142 11.99 2.68 -11.05
CA ASP A 142 13.41 2.63 -10.66
C ASP A 142 14.02 4.03 -10.60
N ASP A 143 13.54 4.94 -11.44
CA ASP A 143 14.06 6.29 -11.52
C ASP A 143 13.60 7.14 -10.33
N LYS A 144 14.50 7.99 -9.85
CA LYS A 144 14.14 9.05 -8.90
C LYS A 144 13.40 10.16 -9.64
N SER A 145 12.13 10.32 -9.32
CA SER A 145 11.35 11.42 -9.88
C SER A 145 11.82 12.77 -9.31
N PRO A 146 12.05 13.79 -10.17
CA PRO A 146 12.34 15.16 -9.72
C PRO A 146 11.12 15.86 -9.13
N ARG A 147 9.93 15.27 -9.30
CA ARG A 147 8.65 15.78 -8.78
C ARG A 147 8.00 14.78 -7.84
N ALA A 148 7.17 15.28 -6.94
CA ALA A 148 6.42 14.42 -6.04
C ALA A 148 5.45 13.53 -6.82
N LEU A 149 5.56 12.21 -6.61
CA LEU A 149 4.63 11.23 -7.14
C LEU A 149 3.46 11.11 -6.16
N ILE A 150 2.33 11.70 -6.53
CA ILE A 150 1.11 11.69 -5.71
C ILE A 150 0.37 10.39 -5.99
N ALA A 151 -0.07 9.70 -4.94
CA ALA A 151 -0.87 8.50 -5.09
C ALA A 151 -2.22 8.81 -5.77
N GLY A 152 -2.64 7.96 -6.71
CA GLY A 152 -3.89 8.12 -7.46
C GLY A 152 -3.75 8.89 -8.77
N LEU A 153 -2.53 9.27 -9.19
CA LEU A 153 -2.33 9.83 -10.53
C LEU A 153 -2.51 8.77 -11.61
N SER A 154 -3.08 9.18 -12.74
CA SER A 154 -3.15 8.35 -13.94
C SER A 154 -1.81 8.31 -14.64
N ALA A 155 -1.49 7.15 -15.23
CA ALA A 155 -0.24 6.93 -15.93
C ALA A 155 -0.40 5.98 -17.11
N ASP A 156 0.33 6.29 -18.18
CA ASP A 156 0.54 5.38 -19.30
C ASP A 156 1.80 4.56 -19.10
N VAL A 157 1.71 3.24 -19.32
CA VAL A 157 2.83 2.32 -19.20
C VAL A 157 3.10 1.63 -20.53
N LYS A 158 4.35 1.70 -20.98
CA LYS A 158 4.85 0.96 -22.14
C LYS A 158 5.89 -0.04 -21.69
N VAL A 159 5.62 -1.34 -21.88
CA VAL A 159 6.58 -2.41 -21.62
C VAL A 159 7.40 -2.67 -22.87
N VAL A 160 8.71 -2.75 -22.70
CA VAL A 160 9.66 -3.00 -23.79
C VAL A 160 9.93 -4.50 -23.88
N PHE A 161 9.46 -5.16 -24.93
CA PHE A 161 9.58 -6.62 -25.09
C PHE A 161 10.95 -7.07 -25.61
N LYS A 162 11.71 -6.19 -26.27
CA LYS A 162 13.06 -6.48 -26.77
C LYS A 162 13.94 -5.23 -26.62
N GLY A 163 15.13 -5.41 -26.01
CA GLY A 163 16.12 -4.36 -25.86
C GLY A 163 16.24 -3.80 -24.44
N ALA A 164 17.24 -2.98 -24.25
CA ALA A 164 17.44 -2.24 -23.00
C ALA A 164 16.49 -1.03 -22.94
N CYS A 165 16.20 -0.58 -21.73
CA CYS A 165 15.54 0.71 -21.46
C CYS A 165 16.50 1.86 -21.85
N ASN A 166 16.48 2.27 -23.09
CA ASN A 166 17.16 3.50 -23.52
C ASN A 166 16.22 4.69 -23.46
#